data_eace84c1fb4a4e75ecdcba952128e1f1
#
_entry.id   eace84c1fb4a4e75ecdcba952128e1f1
#
_cell.length_a   1.000
_cell.length_b   1.000
_cell.length_c   1.000
_cell.angle_alpha   90.00
_cell.angle_beta   90.00
_cell.angle_gamma   90.00
#
_symmetry.space_group_name_H-M   'P 1'
#
loop_
_entity.id
_entity.type
_entity.pdbx_description
1 polymer ?
#
loop_
_entity_poly.entity_id
_entity_poly.type
_entity_poly.pdbx_seq_one_letter_code
_entity_poly.pdbx_strand_id
1 'polypeptide(L)'
;MGKKYSILFDSYHLYHLPQFEPLIKLLSDDERFDIYHSTSREIDKEEYELCVSILKNKPGKLITGKTEQERKSKIKKLDLDVFICGWSRYDIENFVNPRTLVGMIYHGIGIKPSYWL
;
A
#
# COMPACT_ATOMS: atom_id res chain seq x y z
N MET A 1 -23.93 -5.24 12.62
CA MET A 1 -22.80 -5.34 11.72
C MET A 1 -22.16 -4.01 11.49
N GLY A 2 -20.94 -3.87 11.88
CA GLY A 2 -20.22 -2.64 11.67
C GLY A 2 -19.71 -2.53 10.24
N LYS A 3 -19.53 -1.29 9.81
CA LYS A 3 -18.89 -1.03 8.53
C LYS A 3 -17.42 -1.40 8.62
N LYS A 4 -16.90 -2.03 7.58
CA LYS A 4 -15.47 -2.31 7.47
C LYS A 4 -14.79 -1.19 6.68
N TYR A 5 -13.57 -0.89 7.07
CA TYR A 5 -12.76 0.11 6.39
C TYR A 5 -11.70 -0.61 5.56
N SER A 6 -11.60 -0.22 4.30
CA SER A 6 -10.60 -0.80 3.40
C SER A 6 -9.32 0.03 3.47
N ILE A 7 -8.21 -0.65 3.68
CA ILE A 7 -6.90 -0.01 3.74
C ILE A 7 -5.93 -0.80 2.87
N LEU A 8 -5.19 -0.09 2.03
CA LEU A 8 -4.21 -0.72 1.16
C LEU A 8 -2.84 -0.15 1.43
N PHE A 9 -1.86 -1.04 1.52
CA PHE A 9 -0.44 -0.69 1.66
C PHE A 9 0.24 -0.88 0.32
N ASP A 10 0.72 0.19 -0.26
CA ASP A 10 1.37 0.17 -1.56
C ASP A 10 2.88 0.29 -1.40
N SER A 11 3.59 -0.75 -1.83
CA SER A 11 5.04 -0.81 -1.77
C SER A 11 5.62 -0.45 -3.12
N TYR A 12 6.52 0.51 -3.16
CA TYR A 12 7.26 0.79 -4.38
C TYR A 12 8.50 -0.09 -4.46
N HIS A 13 9.18 -0.25 -3.34
CA HIS A 13 10.37 -1.07 -3.25
C HIS A 13 10.26 -2.10 -2.13
N LEU A 14 11.09 -3.12 -2.21
CA LEU A 14 11.13 -4.17 -1.20
C LEU A 14 11.35 -3.60 0.20
N TYR A 15 12.18 -2.59 0.34
CA TYR A 15 12.49 -2.04 1.65
C TYR A 15 11.32 -1.28 2.29
N HIS A 16 10.23 -1.06 1.55
CA HIS A 16 9.04 -0.49 2.15
C HIS A 16 8.25 -1.49 2.99
N LEU A 17 8.40 -2.78 2.69
CA LEU A 17 7.61 -3.81 3.37
C LEU A 17 7.80 -3.82 4.88
N PRO A 18 9.05 -3.79 5.40
CA PRO A 18 9.23 -3.75 6.86
C PRO A 18 8.65 -2.50 7.51
N GLN A 19 8.55 -1.41 6.76
CA GLN A 19 8.01 -0.16 7.28
C GLN A 19 6.53 -0.30 7.65
N PHE A 20 5.80 -1.10 6.88
CA PHE A 20 4.38 -1.29 7.07
C PHE A 20 4.06 -2.39 8.09
N GLU A 21 5.01 -3.25 8.38
CA GLU A 21 4.78 -4.46 9.16
C GLU A 21 4.10 -4.20 10.52
N PRO A 22 4.56 -3.23 11.33
CA PRO A 22 3.92 -3.00 12.62
C PRO A 22 2.46 -2.61 12.50
N LEU A 23 2.13 -1.79 11.49
CA LEU A 23 0.76 -1.35 11.28
C LEU A 23 -0.10 -2.47 10.73
N ILE A 24 0.42 -3.25 9.80
CA ILE A 24 -0.29 -4.41 9.26
C ILE A 24 -0.64 -5.37 10.38
N LYS A 25 0.33 -5.66 11.25
CA LYS A 25 0.14 -6.59 12.35
C LYS A 25 -0.93 -6.08 13.31
N LEU A 26 -0.91 -4.79 13.60
CA LEU A 26 -1.89 -4.20 14.49
C LEU A 26 -3.30 -4.28 13.89
N LEU A 27 -3.43 -3.94 12.61
CA LEU A 27 -4.74 -3.88 11.96
C LEU A 27 -5.27 -5.25 11.58
N SER A 28 -4.41 -6.25 11.37
CA SER A 28 -4.86 -7.58 10.98
C SER A 28 -5.69 -8.26 12.06
N ASP A 29 -5.50 -7.86 13.31
CA ASP A 29 -6.28 -8.39 14.43
C ASP A 29 -7.58 -7.62 14.67
N ASP A 30 -7.83 -6.60 13.87
CA ASP A 30 -9.00 -5.74 14.03
C ASP A 30 -10.00 -6.03 12.92
N GLU A 31 -11.14 -6.61 13.30
CA GLU A 31 -12.17 -7.01 12.34
C GLU A 31 -12.80 -5.85 11.58
N ARG A 32 -12.53 -4.62 12.00
CA ARG A 32 -13.07 -3.45 11.32
C ARG A 32 -12.33 -3.11 10.03
N PHE A 33 -11.20 -3.77 9.76
CA PHE A 33 -10.37 -3.44 8.60
C PHE A 33 -10.27 -4.59 7.63
N ASP A 34 -10.42 -4.26 6.34
CA ASP A 34 -10.08 -5.14 5.23
C ASP A 34 -8.74 -4.66 4.69
N ILE A 35 -7.74 -5.52 4.76
CA ILE A 35 -6.37 -5.16 4.39
C ILE A 35 -6.07 -5.62 2.98
N TYR A 36 -5.48 -4.72 2.20
CA TYR A 36 -5.02 -5.01 0.85
C TYR A 36 -3.55 -4.64 0.74
N HIS A 37 -2.86 -5.30 -0.17
CA HIS A 37 -1.46 -5.03 -0.46
C HIS A 37 -1.27 -4.88 -1.96
N SER A 38 -0.32 -4.06 -2.35
CA SER A 38 0.11 -4.00 -3.74
C SER A 38 1.58 -3.59 -3.78
N THR A 39 2.21 -3.84 -4.91
CA THR A 39 3.59 -3.44 -5.13
C THR A 39 3.73 -2.96 -6.56
N SER A 40 4.59 -1.97 -6.77
CA SER A 40 4.79 -1.36 -8.07
C SER A 40 5.41 -2.33 -9.06
N ARG A 41 4.98 -2.25 -10.32
CA ARG A 41 5.60 -3.00 -11.40
C ARG A 41 6.72 -2.21 -12.07
N GLU A 42 6.97 -1.00 -11.59
CA GLU A 42 8.05 -0.16 -12.14
C GLU A 42 9.41 -0.51 -11.58
N ILE A 43 9.45 -1.43 -10.63
CA ILE A 43 10.70 -1.87 -10.04
C ILE A 43 11.27 -3.05 -10.84
N ASP A 44 12.50 -3.40 -10.51
CA ASP A 44 13.19 -4.52 -11.11
C ASP A 44 12.36 -5.80 -11.00
N LYS A 45 12.39 -6.64 -12.03
CA LYS A 45 11.59 -7.84 -12.07
C LYS A 45 11.85 -8.77 -10.89
N GLU A 46 13.10 -8.95 -10.53
CA GLU A 46 13.45 -9.83 -9.42
C GLU A 46 12.94 -9.27 -8.10
N GLU A 47 13.06 -7.97 -7.92
CA GLU A 47 12.54 -7.30 -6.74
C GLU A 47 11.02 -7.42 -6.68
N TYR A 48 10.36 -7.23 -7.82
CA TYR A 48 8.90 -7.35 -7.90
C TYR A 48 8.46 -8.76 -7.49
N GLU A 49 9.10 -9.77 -8.03
CA GLU A 49 8.72 -11.15 -7.74
C GLU A 49 8.93 -11.48 -6.27
N LEU A 50 10.00 -10.95 -5.68
CA LEU A 50 10.25 -11.15 -4.26
C LEU A 50 9.19 -10.45 -3.41
N CYS A 51 8.82 -9.22 -3.76
CA CYS A 51 7.76 -8.50 -3.06
C CYS A 51 6.44 -9.26 -3.11
N VAL A 52 6.07 -9.76 -4.29
CA VAL A 52 4.84 -10.52 -4.44
C VAL A 52 4.87 -11.79 -3.58
N SER A 53 6.01 -12.48 -3.58
CA SER A 53 6.17 -13.69 -2.79
C SER A 53 5.97 -13.41 -1.30
N ILE A 54 6.54 -12.33 -0.81
CA ILE A 54 6.41 -11.95 0.59
C ILE A 54 4.97 -11.56 0.91
N LEU A 55 4.37 -10.75 0.04
CA LEU A 55 3.02 -10.24 0.30
C LEU A 55 1.95 -11.32 0.25
N LYS A 56 2.16 -12.37 -0.53
CA LYS A 56 1.21 -13.49 -0.56
C LYS A 56 1.06 -14.18 0.78
N ASN A 57 2.06 -14.05 1.65
CA ASN A 57 2.05 -14.68 2.96
C ASN A 57 1.63 -13.73 4.08
N LYS A 58 1.27 -12.49 3.73
CA LYS A 58 0.80 -11.51 4.72
C LYS A 58 -0.71 -11.58 4.84
N PRO A 59 -1.25 -11.16 6.00
CA PRO A 59 -2.71 -11.03 6.13
C PRO A 59 -3.22 -10.02 5.12
N GLY A 60 -4.36 -10.33 4.50
CA GLY A 60 -4.99 -9.43 3.55
C GLY A 60 -4.92 -9.97 2.13
N LYS A 61 -5.37 -9.15 1.20
CA LYS A 61 -5.42 -9.53 -0.21
C LYS A 61 -4.40 -8.76 -1.03
N LEU A 62 -3.69 -9.48 -1.88
CA LEU A 62 -2.72 -8.87 -2.78
C LEU A 62 -3.41 -8.46 -4.08
N ILE A 63 -3.26 -7.22 -4.47
CA ILE A 63 -3.79 -6.70 -5.72
C ILE A 63 -2.64 -6.60 -6.71
N THR A 64 -2.79 -7.29 -7.83
CA THR A 64 -1.78 -7.28 -8.89
C THR A 64 -2.43 -6.94 -10.23
N GLY A 65 -1.62 -6.55 -11.18
CA GLY A 65 -2.05 -6.30 -12.54
C GLY A 65 -0.98 -6.75 -13.51
N LYS A 66 -1.35 -7.00 -14.74
CA LYS A 66 -0.38 -7.38 -15.76
C LYS A 66 0.51 -6.22 -16.14
N THR A 67 0.00 -5.01 -15.97
CA THR A 67 0.75 -3.78 -16.20
C THR A 67 0.54 -2.87 -15.01
N GLU A 68 1.37 -1.84 -14.93
CA GLU A 68 1.23 -0.85 -13.87
C GLU A 68 -0.11 -0.12 -14.01
N GLN A 69 -0.53 0.16 -15.24
CA GLN A 69 -1.80 0.82 -15.49
C GLN A 69 -2.99 -0.03 -15.01
N GLU A 70 -2.94 -1.34 -15.27
CA GLU A 70 -4.00 -2.23 -14.81
C GLU A 70 -4.03 -2.30 -13.29
N ARG A 71 -2.86 -2.34 -12.66
CA ARG A 71 -2.76 -2.35 -11.20
C ARG A 71 -3.41 -1.11 -10.60
N LYS A 72 -3.06 0.07 -11.13
CA LYS A 72 -3.61 1.34 -10.66
C LYS A 72 -5.13 1.37 -10.81
N SER A 73 -5.62 0.89 -11.94
CA SER A 73 -7.06 0.86 -12.20
C SER A 73 -7.80 -0.05 -11.22
N LYS A 74 -7.24 -1.22 -10.93
CA LYS A 74 -7.84 -2.14 -9.96
C LYS A 74 -7.89 -1.53 -8.57
N ILE A 75 -6.83 -0.86 -8.17
CA ILE A 75 -6.77 -0.22 -6.86
C ILE A 75 -7.82 0.88 -6.76
N LYS A 76 -7.95 1.69 -7.80
CA LYS A 76 -8.92 2.78 -7.80
C LYS A 76 -10.35 2.26 -7.69
N LYS A 77 -10.63 1.13 -8.32
CA LYS A 77 -11.97 0.51 -8.28
C LYS A 77 -12.34 -0.03 -6.91
N LEU A 78 -11.36 -0.27 -6.06
CA LEU A 78 -11.63 -0.71 -4.69
C LEU A 78 -12.30 0.39 -3.87
N ASP A 79 -12.17 1.64 -4.30
CA ASP A 79 -12.73 2.80 -3.59
C ASP A 79 -12.33 2.77 -2.12
N LEU A 80 -11.02 2.79 -1.91
CA LEU A 80 -10.43 2.61 -0.59
C LEU A 80 -10.81 3.72 0.39
N ASP A 81 -10.89 3.36 1.66
CA ASP A 81 -11.00 4.35 2.72
C ASP A 81 -9.62 4.95 3.03
N VAL A 82 -8.58 4.11 3.01
CA VAL A 82 -7.21 4.55 3.33
C VAL A 82 -6.22 3.93 2.35
N PHE A 83 -5.30 4.74 1.90
CA PHE A 83 -4.19 4.30 1.03
C PHE A 83 -2.89 4.72 1.70
N ILE A 84 -2.04 3.73 2.01
CA ILE A 84 -0.76 3.97 2.69
C ILE A 84 0.38 3.65 1.74
N CYS A 85 1.30 4.59 1.59
CA CYS A 85 2.49 4.38 0.78
C CYS A 85 3.74 4.77 1.56
N GLY A 86 4.89 4.29 1.10
CA GLY A 86 6.16 4.59 1.76
C GLY A 86 6.97 5.63 1.02
N TRP A 87 6.37 6.27 0.06
CA TRP A 87 7.06 7.14 -0.87
C TRP A 87 6.12 8.24 -1.30
N SER A 88 6.64 9.44 -1.53
CA SER A 88 5.87 10.56 -2.02
C SER A 88 5.44 10.28 -3.47
N ARG A 89 4.19 9.95 -3.65
CA ARG A 89 3.67 9.60 -4.97
C ARG A 89 3.22 10.86 -5.70
N TYR A 90 3.41 10.80 -6.96
CA TYR A 90 3.17 11.90 -7.86
C TYR A 90 1.87 11.76 -8.61
N ASP A 91 1.41 10.54 -8.85
CA ASP A 91 0.18 10.31 -9.59
C ASP A 91 -0.86 9.61 -8.72
N ILE A 92 -0.96 10.07 -7.48
CA ILE A 92 -1.83 9.44 -6.49
C ILE A 92 -3.29 9.39 -6.96
N GLU A 93 -3.71 10.35 -7.76
CA GLU A 93 -5.07 10.40 -8.29
C GLU A 93 -5.41 9.23 -9.19
N ASN A 94 -4.39 8.52 -9.69
CA ASN A 94 -4.61 7.34 -10.51
C ASN A 94 -4.83 6.09 -9.67
N PHE A 95 -4.56 6.17 -8.38
CA PHE A 95 -4.72 5.07 -7.45
C PHE A 95 -5.97 5.20 -6.60
N VAL A 96 -6.39 6.41 -6.28
CA VAL A 96 -7.42 6.62 -5.29
C VAL A 96 -8.43 7.66 -5.73
N ASN A 97 -9.57 7.65 -5.05
CA ASN A 97 -10.63 8.62 -5.27
C ASN A 97 -10.48 9.79 -4.29
N PRO A 98 -11.15 10.92 -4.57
CA PRO A 98 -10.98 12.11 -3.71
C PRO A 98 -11.31 11.89 -2.23
N ARG A 99 -12.17 10.94 -1.92
CA ARG A 99 -12.55 10.68 -0.53
C ARG A 99 -11.53 9.83 0.24
N THR A 100 -10.59 9.19 -0.47
CA THR A 100 -9.63 8.30 0.16
C THR A 100 -8.62 9.08 0.98
N LEU A 101 -8.44 8.66 2.24
CA LEU A 101 -7.40 9.24 3.08
C LEU A 101 -6.05 8.64 2.67
N VAL A 102 -5.12 9.51 2.32
CA VAL A 102 -3.78 9.07 1.91
C VAL A 102 -2.80 9.34 3.03
N GLY A 103 -2.12 8.28 3.45
CA GLY A 103 -1.07 8.38 4.46
C GLY A 103 0.25 7.93 3.91
N MET A 104 1.32 8.35 4.55
CA MET A 104 2.66 7.97 4.14
C MET A 104 3.48 7.58 5.35
N ILE A 105 4.13 6.42 5.24
CA ILE A 105 5.05 5.94 6.27
C ILE A 105 6.45 6.00 5.68
N TYR A 106 7.28 6.88 6.22
CA TYR A 106 8.63 7.04 5.72
C TYR A 106 9.51 5.90 6.20
N HIS A 107 10.46 5.53 5.37
CA HIS A 107 11.47 4.57 5.77
C HIS A 107 12.47 5.28 6.66
N GLY A 108 12.93 4.57 7.67
CA GLY A 108 13.80 5.17 8.65
C GLY A 108 13.02 5.73 9.82
N ILE A 109 13.70 5.90 10.92
CA ILE A 109 13.09 6.34 12.16
C ILE A 109 13.11 7.86 12.27
N GLY A 110 14.09 8.47 11.65
CA GLY A 110 14.26 9.90 11.76
C GLY A 110 13.22 10.64 10.96
N ILE A 111 12.72 11.71 11.54
CA ILE A 111 11.85 12.61 10.82
C ILE A 111 12.73 13.75 10.31
N LYS A 112 12.80 13.85 9.00
CA LYS A 112 13.60 14.91 8.40
C LYS A 112 12.71 16.13 8.18
N PRO A 113 13.15 17.31 8.61
CA PRO A 113 12.34 18.51 8.41
C PRO A 113 11.94 18.73 6.95
N SER A 114 12.78 18.32 6.01
CA SER A 114 12.48 18.47 4.60
C SER A 114 11.22 17.73 4.16
N TYR A 115 10.78 16.77 4.93
CA TYR A 115 9.54 16.04 4.60
C TYR A 115 8.30 16.88 4.85
N TRP A 116 8.44 17.93 5.62
CA TRP A 116 7.31 18.80 5.97
C TRP A 116 7.15 19.97 5.00
N LEU A 117 8.17 20.21 4.22
CA LEU A 117 8.19 21.36 3.33
C LEU A 117 7.70 20.99 1.91
#